data_8a7800382f4c8f852423182ec287e02a
#
_entry.id   8a7800382f4c8f852423182ec287e02a
#
_cell.length_a   1.000
_cell.length_b   1.000
_cell.length_c   1.000
_cell.angle_alpha   90.00
_cell.angle_beta   90.00
_cell.angle_gamma   90.00
#
_symmetry.space_group_name_H-M   'P 1'
#
loop_
_entity.id
_entity.type
_entity.pdbx_description
1 polymer ?
#
loop_
_entity_poly.entity_id
_entity_poly.type
_entity_poly.pdbx_seq_one_letter_code
_entity_poly.pdbx_strand_id
1 'polypeptide(L)'
;MTALVVPANAACRPEPLPTAADPDRSAGPLARAGSLSVALARDTADIEQAQRLRHRIFAGELGGRIAEPGGLDRDIFDIHCLHLIVRDDDRDEVVGTYRMLMPEQARRLGCLYTEQEFWLTRLDPIRDELVELGRSCVHPAYRGGAAIMLLWSAIGAVLARSGHRFLLGCASVPMHDGGAAAATLYRQLAQAYLAPEPWRVWPRERLPVESFADVPAQTPPLLKGYLRAGARLLGEPHCDPEFGCADFPLMLSVDDLSGRYRRRFAG
;
A
#
# COMPACT_ATOMS: atom_id res chain seq x y z
N MET A 1 2.35 -23.26 26.52
CA MET A 1 2.69 -22.75 25.16
C MET A 1 3.04 -21.29 25.34
N THR A 2 4.31 -20.98 25.26
CA THR A 2 4.88 -19.68 25.63
C THR A 2 4.87 -18.79 24.41
N ALA A 3 4.10 -17.71 24.43
CA ALA A 3 4.11 -16.69 23.40
C ALA A 3 5.51 -16.03 23.37
N LEU A 4 6.15 -16.03 22.21
CA LEU A 4 7.34 -15.25 21.97
C LEU A 4 6.94 -13.78 21.86
N VAL A 5 7.06 -13.07 22.97
CA VAL A 5 7.02 -11.60 22.98
C VAL A 5 8.37 -11.13 22.44
N VAL A 6 8.39 -10.58 21.23
CA VAL A 6 9.55 -9.86 20.72
C VAL A 6 9.62 -8.53 21.47
N PRO A 7 10.68 -8.24 22.25
CA PRO A 7 10.77 -7.00 22.99
C PRO A 7 10.97 -5.83 22.02
N ALA A 8 10.07 -4.86 22.08
CA ALA A 8 10.31 -3.52 21.58
C ALA A 8 11.42 -2.90 22.46
N ASN A 9 12.63 -2.89 22.01
CA ASN A 9 13.72 -1.95 22.29
C ASN A 9 15.09 -2.66 22.25
N ALA A 10 15.69 -2.69 21.07
CA ALA A 10 17.12 -2.58 20.95
C ALA A 10 17.36 -1.35 20.09
N ALA A 11 17.96 -0.31 20.66
CA ALA A 11 18.42 0.87 19.95
C ALA A 11 19.47 0.47 18.92
N CYS A 12 19.04 -0.09 17.81
CA CYS A 12 19.83 -0.23 16.62
C CYS A 12 19.95 1.18 16.03
N ARG A 13 21.10 1.83 16.23
CA ARG A 13 21.44 2.99 15.39
C ARG A 13 21.40 2.47 13.96
N PRO A 14 20.56 3.06 13.08
CA PRO A 14 20.61 2.67 11.68
C PRO A 14 22.02 2.97 11.18
N GLU A 15 22.77 1.96 10.79
CA GLU A 15 23.92 2.17 9.94
C GLU A 15 23.43 2.93 8.70
N PRO A 16 24.18 3.95 8.24
CA PRO A 16 23.83 4.60 7.00
C PRO A 16 23.77 3.53 5.92
N LEU A 17 22.60 3.39 5.30
CA LEU A 17 22.39 2.46 4.21
C LEU A 17 23.51 2.57 3.20
N PRO A 18 24.05 1.44 2.70
CA PRO A 18 24.79 1.51 1.47
C PRO A 18 23.83 2.13 0.46
N THR A 19 24.16 3.33 -0.01
CA THR A 19 23.56 3.94 -1.18
C THR A 19 23.86 2.98 -2.33
N ALA A 20 23.00 1.98 -2.51
CA ALA A 20 22.91 1.31 -3.77
C ALA A 20 22.54 2.44 -4.72
N ALA A 21 23.53 2.94 -5.44
CA ALA A 21 23.33 3.84 -6.54
C ALA A 21 22.51 3.04 -7.58
N ASP A 22 21.20 3.12 -7.43
CA ASP A 22 20.29 2.75 -8.48
C ASP A 22 20.48 3.85 -9.54
N PRO A 23 21.10 3.53 -10.70
CA PRO A 23 21.37 4.52 -11.73
C PRO A 23 20.10 5.21 -12.25
N ASP A 24 18.94 4.73 -11.86
CA ASP A 24 17.63 5.22 -12.30
C ASP A 24 17.01 6.29 -11.36
N ARG A 25 17.56 6.50 -10.15
CA ARG A 25 17.09 7.58 -9.26
C ARG A 25 17.47 8.99 -9.73
N SER A 26 18.47 9.12 -10.63
CA SER A 26 18.83 10.38 -11.28
C SER A 26 17.98 10.68 -12.52
N ALA A 27 17.18 9.76 -12.99
CA ALA A 27 16.23 9.97 -14.08
C ALA A 27 15.19 11.02 -13.68
N GLY A 28 14.78 11.85 -14.61
CA GLY A 28 13.71 12.84 -14.43
C GLY A 28 12.37 12.18 -14.04
N PRO A 29 11.31 12.96 -13.94
CA PRO A 29 10.00 12.43 -13.56
C PRO A 29 9.54 11.33 -14.51
N LEU A 30 8.92 10.29 -13.93
CA LEU A 30 8.38 9.14 -14.67
C LEU A 30 7.16 9.53 -15.52
N ALA A 31 6.36 10.52 -15.05
CA ALA A 31 5.22 11.07 -15.78
C ALA A 31 4.86 12.45 -15.25
N ARG A 32 4.09 13.22 -16.06
CA ARG A 32 3.58 14.56 -15.71
C ARG A 32 2.12 14.73 -16.12
N ALA A 33 1.40 15.59 -15.36
CA ALA A 33 0.04 16.00 -15.67
C ALA A 33 -0.19 17.43 -15.13
N GLY A 34 -0.18 18.43 -16.02
CA GLY A 34 -0.18 19.84 -15.62
C GLY A 34 1.04 20.20 -14.78
N SER A 35 0.83 20.83 -13.64
CA SER A 35 1.87 21.15 -12.66
C SER A 35 2.32 19.93 -11.83
N LEU A 36 1.68 18.78 -11.96
CA LEU A 36 2.04 17.58 -11.20
C LEU A 36 3.05 16.73 -11.94
N SER A 37 4.07 16.27 -11.23
CA SER A 37 5.01 15.27 -11.69
C SER A 37 5.09 14.10 -10.71
N VAL A 38 5.38 12.89 -11.22
CA VAL A 38 5.64 11.71 -10.38
C VAL A 38 7.05 11.19 -10.62
N ALA A 39 7.76 10.89 -9.53
CA ALA A 39 9.11 10.36 -9.56
C ALA A 39 9.35 9.38 -8.41
N LEU A 40 10.46 8.64 -8.47
CA LEU A 40 11.04 7.99 -7.29
C LEU A 40 11.69 9.05 -6.41
N ALA A 41 11.52 8.95 -5.09
CA ALA A 41 12.23 9.77 -4.12
C ALA A 41 13.75 9.57 -4.31
N ARG A 42 14.50 10.66 -4.39
CA ARG A 42 15.92 10.65 -4.73
C ARG A 42 16.81 10.57 -3.50
N ASP A 43 16.35 11.18 -2.42
CA ASP A 43 17.11 11.37 -1.19
C ASP A 43 16.22 11.29 0.06
N THR A 44 16.83 11.45 1.20
CA THR A 44 16.14 11.43 2.50
C THR A 44 15.13 12.57 2.62
N ALA A 45 15.40 13.75 2.02
CA ALA A 45 14.50 14.89 2.11
C ALA A 45 13.18 14.63 1.36
N ASP A 46 13.23 14.01 0.18
CA ASP A 46 12.06 13.55 -0.56
C ASP A 46 11.24 12.52 0.26
N ILE A 47 11.93 11.56 0.90
CA ILE A 47 11.29 10.54 1.75
C ILE A 47 10.64 11.19 2.96
N GLU A 48 11.29 12.13 3.64
CA GLU A 48 10.71 12.83 4.78
C GLU A 48 9.47 13.65 4.39
N GLN A 49 9.46 14.29 3.22
CA GLN A 49 8.25 14.96 2.73
C GLN A 49 7.09 13.98 2.54
N ALA A 50 7.35 12.79 1.97
CA ALA A 50 6.36 11.74 1.86
C ALA A 50 5.86 11.26 3.24
N GLN A 51 6.76 11.05 4.19
CA GLN A 51 6.45 10.66 5.58
C GLN A 51 5.61 11.73 6.30
N ARG A 52 5.88 13.02 6.09
CA ARG A 52 5.08 14.13 6.64
C ARG A 52 3.69 14.16 6.04
N LEU A 53 3.57 13.95 4.72
CA LEU A 53 2.26 13.84 4.07
C LEU A 53 1.47 12.67 4.63
N ARG A 54 2.07 11.48 4.76
CA ARG A 54 1.46 10.28 5.34
C ARG A 54 0.98 10.53 6.77
N HIS A 55 1.82 11.09 7.63
CA HIS A 55 1.45 11.43 9.00
C HIS A 55 0.23 12.35 9.04
N ARG A 56 0.24 13.42 8.24
CA ARG A 56 -0.88 14.38 8.15
C ARG A 56 -2.19 13.68 7.79
N ILE A 57 -2.14 12.75 6.83
CA ILE A 57 -3.34 12.03 6.36
C ILE A 57 -3.75 10.93 7.33
N PHE A 58 -2.84 10.05 7.71
CA PHE A 58 -3.17 8.86 8.49
C PHE A 58 -3.50 9.20 9.95
N ALA A 59 -2.70 10.05 10.61
CA ALA A 59 -2.99 10.48 11.97
C ALA A 59 -4.08 11.57 12.02
N GLY A 60 -4.02 12.55 11.11
CA GLY A 60 -4.91 13.71 11.15
C GLY A 60 -6.32 13.44 10.62
N GLU A 61 -6.46 12.72 9.51
CA GLU A 61 -7.77 12.50 8.89
C GLU A 61 -8.37 11.14 9.25
N LEU A 62 -7.55 10.08 9.32
CA LEU A 62 -8.03 8.71 9.55
C LEU A 62 -7.98 8.31 11.03
N GLY A 63 -7.38 9.14 11.89
CA GLY A 63 -7.32 8.91 13.33
C GLY A 63 -6.34 7.80 13.76
N GLY A 64 -5.42 7.40 12.87
CA GLY A 64 -4.39 6.41 13.17
C GLY A 64 -3.46 6.86 14.30
N ARG A 65 -3.11 5.96 15.20
CA ARG A 65 -2.20 6.22 16.31
C ARG A 65 -0.75 6.09 15.86
N ILE A 66 -0.24 7.11 15.18
CA ILE A 66 1.17 7.16 14.78
C ILE A 66 1.97 7.76 15.94
N ALA A 67 2.74 6.93 16.63
CA ALA A 67 3.44 7.28 17.86
C ALA A 67 4.79 8.00 17.63
N GLU A 68 5.18 8.29 16.39
CA GLU A 68 6.48 8.90 16.08
C GLU A 68 6.55 10.38 16.46
N PRO A 69 7.51 10.77 17.35
CA PRO A 69 7.78 12.16 17.63
C PRO A 69 8.27 12.88 16.37
N GLY A 70 7.71 14.04 16.04
CA GLY A 70 8.19 14.87 14.92
C GLY A 70 7.27 14.89 13.71
N GLY A 71 6.11 14.25 13.76
CA GLY A 71 5.10 14.33 12.70
C GLY A 71 5.48 13.61 11.42
N LEU A 72 6.20 12.49 11.56
CA LEU A 72 6.55 11.58 10.48
C LEU A 72 5.83 10.24 10.66
N ASP A 73 5.23 9.70 9.60
CA ASP A 73 4.85 8.29 9.53
C ASP A 73 6.06 7.50 9.03
N ARG A 74 6.77 6.87 9.95
CA ARG A 74 8.01 6.13 9.68
C ARG A 74 7.93 4.73 10.28
N ASP A 75 8.36 3.73 9.52
CA ASP A 75 8.53 2.36 10.00
C ASP A 75 9.83 1.73 9.45
N ILE A 76 10.13 0.51 9.92
CA ILE A 76 11.34 -0.23 9.51
C ILE A 76 11.35 -0.57 8.01
N PHE A 77 10.22 -0.58 7.35
CA PHE A 77 10.11 -0.90 5.92
C PHE A 77 10.56 0.26 5.04
N ASP A 78 10.45 1.50 5.51
CA ASP A 78 10.74 2.69 4.68
C ASP A 78 12.13 2.65 4.05
N ILE A 79 13.13 2.18 4.80
CA ILE A 79 14.52 2.10 4.32
C ILE A 79 14.74 1.03 3.24
N HIS A 80 13.80 0.08 3.11
CA HIS A 80 13.85 -1.00 2.14
C HIS A 80 12.97 -0.78 0.92
N CYS A 81 12.13 0.27 0.95
CA CYS A 81 11.15 0.53 -0.09
C CYS A 81 11.61 1.55 -1.12
N LEU A 82 11.07 1.43 -2.32
CA LEU A 82 10.99 2.52 -3.27
C LEU A 82 9.83 3.42 -2.85
N HIS A 83 10.04 4.74 -2.86
CA HIS A 83 9.01 5.72 -2.57
C HIS A 83 8.66 6.48 -3.85
N LEU A 84 7.45 6.27 -4.35
CA LEU A 84 6.89 7.12 -5.39
C LEU A 84 6.31 8.37 -4.75
N ILE A 85 6.65 9.53 -5.29
CA ILE A 85 6.15 10.82 -4.86
C ILE A 85 5.52 11.56 -6.03
N VAL A 86 4.36 12.15 -5.80
CA VAL A 86 3.78 13.15 -6.70
C VAL A 86 4.08 14.52 -6.11
N ARG A 87 4.70 15.37 -6.91
CA ARG A 87 5.06 16.74 -6.55
C ARG A 87 4.22 17.74 -7.35
N ASP A 88 3.74 18.78 -6.69
CA ASP A 88 3.30 19.99 -7.36
C ASP A 88 4.54 20.84 -7.64
N ASP A 89 4.95 20.90 -8.90
CA ASP A 89 6.17 21.57 -9.34
C ASP A 89 6.11 23.09 -9.16
N ASP A 90 4.92 23.69 -9.16
CA ASP A 90 4.73 25.13 -8.94
C ASP A 90 4.92 25.52 -7.46
N ARG A 91 4.66 24.58 -6.54
CA ARG A 91 4.76 24.80 -5.08
C ARG A 91 5.93 24.10 -4.44
N ASP A 92 6.61 23.24 -5.17
CA ASP A 92 7.67 22.34 -4.68
C ASP A 92 7.21 21.51 -3.46
N GLU A 93 5.97 21.02 -3.50
CA GLU A 93 5.36 20.26 -2.41
C GLU A 93 5.01 18.83 -2.82
N VAL A 94 5.32 17.83 -1.99
CA VAL A 94 4.86 16.46 -2.18
C VAL A 94 3.40 16.35 -1.78
N VAL A 95 2.56 16.01 -2.76
CA VAL A 95 1.09 15.99 -2.64
C VAL A 95 0.48 14.60 -2.79
N GLY A 96 1.30 13.60 -3.13
CA GLY A 96 0.91 12.20 -3.19
C GLY A 96 2.09 11.28 -2.99
N THR A 97 1.86 10.11 -2.42
CA THR A 97 2.91 9.11 -2.21
C THR A 97 2.38 7.69 -2.33
N TYR A 98 3.27 6.78 -2.69
CA TYR A 98 3.07 5.33 -2.67
C TYR A 98 4.39 4.65 -2.34
N ARG A 99 4.36 3.64 -1.47
CA ARG A 99 5.53 2.84 -1.10
C ARG A 99 5.49 1.49 -1.81
N MET A 100 6.63 1.05 -2.35
CA MET A 100 6.78 -0.21 -3.05
C MET A 100 7.92 -1.00 -2.40
N LEU A 101 7.65 -2.17 -1.85
CA LEU A 101 8.64 -3.12 -1.38
C LEU A 101 8.85 -4.17 -2.46
N MET A 102 10.03 -4.16 -3.06
CA MET A 102 10.40 -5.10 -4.12
C MET A 102 10.77 -6.47 -3.52
N PRO A 103 10.63 -7.59 -4.26
CA PRO A 103 10.90 -8.93 -3.74
C PRO A 103 12.31 -9.10 -3.16
N GLU A 104 13.33 -8.48 -3.78
CA GLU A 104 14.71 -8.56 -3.31
C GLU A 104 14.89 -7.90 -1.95
N GLN A 105 14.23 -6.76 -1.72
CA GLN A 105 14.26 -6.06 -0.45
C GLN A 105 13.44 -6.78 0.62
N ALA A 106 12.28 -7.35 0.24
CA ALA A 106 11.49 -8.19 1.14
C ALA A 106 12.29 -9.40 1.62
N ARG A 107 13.06 -10.05 0.72
CA ARG A 107 13.98 -11.14 1.10
C ARG A 107 15.07 -10.70 2.08
N ARG A 108 15.66 -9.52 1.88
CA ARG A 108 16.69 -8.97 2.79
C ARG A 108 16.12 -8.62 4.16
N LEU A 109 14.91 -8.08 4.18
CA LEU A 109 14.17 -7.76 5.41
C LEU A 109 13.66 -9.02 6.11
N GLY A 110 13.40 -10.09 5.36
CA GLY A 110 12.88 -11.36 5.86
C GLY A 110 11.36 -11.44 5.90
N CYS A 111 10.64 -10.38 5.55
CA CYS A 111 9.18 -10.36 5.56
C CYS A 111 8.59 -9.30 4.61
N LEU A 112 7.30 -9.44 4.34
CA LEU A 112 6.43 -8.41 3.78
C LEU A 112 5.70 -7.65 4.90
N TYR A 113 5.31 -6.40 4.67
CA TYR A 113 4.49 -5.65 5.62
C TYR A 113 3.16 -6.36 5.91
N THR A 114 2.50 -6.85 4.86
CA THR A 114 1.23 -7.58 4.95
C THR A 114 1.32 -8.84 5.84
N GLU A 115 2.51 -9.40 6.08
CA GLU A 115 2.68 -10.54 6.99
C GLU A 115 2.47 -10.16 8.47
N GLN A 116 2.45 -8.87 8.81
CA GLN A 116 2.06 -8.44 10.15
C GLN A 116 0.57 -8.63 10.42
N GLU A 117 -0.23 -8.61 9.36
CA GLU A 117 -1.68 -8.67 9.39
C GLU A 117 -2.24 -10.02 8.92
N PHE A 118 -1.52 -10.72 8.03
CA PHE A 118 -2.01 -11.93 7.37
C PHE A 118 -0.99 -13.06 7.35
N TRP A 119 -1.50 -14.29 7.32
CA TRP A 119 -0.73 -15.49 6.99
C TRP A 119 -0.69 -15.65 5.47
N LEU A 120 0.48 -15.45 4.84
CA LEU A 120 0.65 -15.42 3.38
C LEU A 120 1.21 -16.72 2.79
N THR A 121 1.26 -17.81 3.53
CA THR A 121 1.95 -19.06 3.16
C THR A 121 1.56 -19.60 1.77
N ARG A 122 0.32 -19.37 1.33
CA ARG A 122 -0.13 -19.80 -0.01
C ARG A 122 0.46 -18.95 -1.14
N LEU A 123 1.01 -17.78 -0.82
CA LEU A 123 1.68 -16.91 -1.80
C LEU A 123 3.18 -17.19 -1.93
N ASP A 124 3.75 -18.09 -1.12
CA ASP A 124 5.18 -18.44 -1.18
C ASP A 124 5.66 -18.83 -2.58
N PRO A 125 4.87 -19.58 -3.40
CA PRO A 125 5.30 -19.95 -4.75
C PRO A 125 5.54 -18.78 -5.71
N ILE A 126 4.94 -17.61 -5.44
CA ILE A 126 5.06 -16.40 -6.28
C ILE A 126 5.81 -15.28 -5.56
N ARG A 127 6.37 -15.53 -4.39
CA ARG A 127 6.99 -14.52 -3.52
C ARG A 127 8.07 -13.72 -4.22
N ASP A 128 8.84 -14.35 -5.11
CA ASP A 128 9.90 -13.71 -5.88
C ASP A 128 9.41 -12.81 -7.03
N GLU A 129 8.11 -12.84 -7.33
CA GLU A 129 7.48 -12.00 -8.34
C GLU A 129 6.49 -10.98 -7.73
N LEU A 130 6.40 -10.93 -6.39
CA LEU A 130 5.39 -10.20 -5.65
C LEU A 130 5.94 -8.88 -5.13
N VAL A 131 5.48 -7.76 -5.70
CA VAL A 131 5.76 -6.40 -5.23
C VAL A 131 4.68 -5.99 -4.26
N GLU A 132 5.06 -5.59 -3.05
CA GLU A 132 4.11 -5.10 -2.08
C GLU A 132 3.93 -3.59 -2.18
N LEU A 133 2.69 -3.15 -2.22
CA LEU A 133 2.27 -1.76 -2.27
C LEU A 133 1.65 -1.32 -0.95
N GLY A 134 2.07 -0.17 -0.43
CA GLY A 134 1.52 0.36 0.81
C GLY A 134 1.66 1.86 0.96
N ARG A 135 1.15 2.36 2.08
CA ARG A 135 1.25 3.78 2.45
C ARG A 135 0.81 4.75 1.36
N SER A 136 -0.24 4.39 0.61
CA SER A 136 -0.82 5.24 -0.43
C SER A 136 -1.62 6.37 0.19
N CYS A 137 -1.26 7.60 -0.12
CA CYS A 137 -2.12 8.74 0.23
C CYS A 137 -1.94 9.90 -0.75
N VAL A 138 -2.97 10.76 -0.83
CA VAL A 138 -3.01 11.97 -1.65
C VAL A 138 -3.56 13.10 -0.80
N HIS A 139 -2.89 14.24 -0.83
CA HIS A 139 -3.32 15.47 -0.15
C HIS A 139 -4.76 15.84 -0.56
N PRO A 140 -5.64 16.25 0.37
CA PRO A 140 -7.08 16.50 0.09
C PRO A 140 -7.34 17.40 -1.11
N ALA A 141 -6.59 18.49 -1.26
CA ALA A 141 -6.73 19.44 -2.37
C ALA A 141 -6.41 18.82 -3.75
N TYR A 142 -5.75 17.65 -3.80
CA TYR A 142 -5.33 16.98 -5.04
C TYR A 142 -6.07 15.67 -5.33
N ARG A 143 -7.17 15.39 -4.61
CA ARG A 143 -7.99 14.16 -4.78
C ARG A 143 -8.89 14.18 -6.02
N GLY A 144 -8.69 15.10 -6.94
CA GLY A 144 -9.40 15.17 -8.23
C GLY A 144 -9.04 14.06 -9.24
N GLY A 145 -8.14 13.14 -8.88
CA GLY A 145 -7.80 11.95 -9.65
C GLY A 145 -6.45 12.01 -10.38
N ALA A 146 -5.92 13.19 -10.72
CA ALA A 146 -4.66 13.30 -11.46
C ALA A 146 -3.47 12.71 -10.69
N ALA A 147 -3.34 13.02 -9.40
CA ALA A 147 -2.24 12.52 -8.56
C ALA A 147 -2.26 10.99 -8.44
N ILE A 148 -3.41 10.37 -8.18
CA ILE A 148 -3.49 8.90 -8.08
C ILE A 148 -3.23 8.24 -9.43
N MET A 149 -3.63 8.86 -10.53
CA MET A 149 -3.37 8.34 -11.88
C MET A 149 -1.88 8.39 -12.24
N LEU A 150 -1.16 9.43 -11.80
CA LEU A 150 0.29 9.51 -11.94
C LEU A 150 1.00 8.41 -11.13
N LEU A 151 0.59 8.19 -9.88
CA LEU A 151 1.12 7.11 -9.04
C LEU A 151 0.94 5.74 -9.72
N TRP A 152 -0.23 5.47 -10.26
CA TRP A 152 -0.51 4.21 -10.96
C TRP A 152 0.33 4.06 -12.24
N SER A 153 0.52 5.15 -13.00
CA SER A 153 1.40 5.14 -14.16
C SER A 153 2.85 4.83 -13.78
N ALA A 154 3.33 5.42 -12.67
CA ALA A 154 4.68 5.17 -12.16
C ALA A 154 4.86 3.74 -11.65
N ILE A 155 3.87 3.18 -10.93
CA ILE A 155 3.87 1.76 -10.53
C ILE A 155 4.00 0.87 -11.78
N GLY A 156 3.21 1.14 -12.81
CA GLY A 156 3.28 0.41 -14.08
C GLY A 156 4.65 0.49 -14.74
N ALA A 157 5.26 1.68 -14.77
CA ALA A 157 6.60 1.87 -15.33
C ALA A 157 7.68 1.11 -14.54
N VAL A 158 7.59 1.06 -13.20
CA VAL A 158 8.49 0.26 -12.36
C VAL A 158 8.32 -1.22 -12.64
N LEU A 159 7.08 -1.74 -12.69
CA LEU A 159 6.81 -3.14 -12.99
C LEU A 159 7.29 -3.56 -14.37
N ALA A 160 7.04 -2.73 -15.39
CA ALA A 160 7.49 -3.02 -16.75
C ALA A 160 9.02 -3.16 -16.85
N ARG A 161 9.76 -2.39 -16.03
CA ARG A 161 11.23 -2.47 -15.98
C ARG A 161 11.75 -3.63 -15.15
N SER A 162 11.09 -3.93 -14.04
CA SER A 162 11.53 -4.99 -13.11
C SER A 162 11.07 -6.39 -13.54
N GLY A 163 10.05 -6.49 -14.39
CA GLY A 163 9.50 -7.75 -14.86
C GLY A 163 8.64 -8.50 -13.85
N HIS A 164 8.38 -7.93 -12.66
CA HIS A 164 7.53 -8.55 -11.66
C HIS A 164 6.05 -8.52 -12.08
N ARG A 165 5.29 -9.54 -11.67
CA ARG A 165 3.95 -9.81 -12.22
C ARG A 165 2.82 -9.61 -11.23
N PHE A 166 3.09 -9.58 -9.93
CA PHE A 166 2.05 -9.51 -8.91
C PHE A 166 2.23 -8.29 -8.02
N LEU A 167 1.13 -7.62 -7.74
CA LEU A 167 1.03 -6.56 -6.75
C LEU A 167 0.20 -7.03 -5.57
N LEU A 168 0.74 -6.92 -4.37
CA LEU A 168 0.06 -7.22 -3.10
C LEU A 168 -0.12 -5.93 -2.32
N GLY A 169 -1.20 -5.80 -1.58
CA GLY A 169 -1.39 -4.71 -0.62
C GLY A 169 -2.74 -4.81 0.07
N CYS A 170 -2.97 -3.92 1.02
CA CYS A 170 -4.22 -3.84 1.74
C CYS A 170 -4.97 -2.55 1.39
N ALA A 171 -6.29 -2.62 1.38
CA ALA A 171 -7.16 -1.44 1.32
C ALA A 171 -7.91 -1.30 2.63
N SER A 172 -7.62 -0.23 3.36
CA SER A 172 -8.22 0.07 4.65
C SER A 172 -9.64 0.61 4.52
N VAL A 173 -10.56 0.05 5.26
CA VAL A 173 -11.95 0.49 5.39
C VAL A 173 -12.17 0.94 6.83
N PRO A 174 -12.53 2.21 7.08
CA PRO A 174 -12.72 2.71 8.45
C PRO A 174 -13.77 1.91 9.23
N MET A 175 -13.52 1.72 10.54
CA MET A 175 -14.41 0.99 11.46
C MET A 175 -15.07 1.92 12.49
N HIS A 176 -15.47 3.13 12.12
CA HIS A 176 -16.14 4.08 13.03
C HIS A 176 -17.45 3.56 13.62
N ASP A 177 -18.07 2.59 12.96
CA ASP A 177 -19.29 1.88 13.37
C ASP A 177 -19.02 0.52 14.03
N GLY A 178 -17.79 0.29 14.48
CA GLY A 178 -17.35 -0.99 15.05
C GLY A 178 -17.08 -2.08 14.02
N GLY A 179 -17.11 -1.77 12.70
CA GLY A 179 -16.78 -2.68 11.62
C GLY A 179 -17.98 -3.23 10.84
N ALA A 180 -19.22 -2.80 11.16
CA ALA A 180 -20.43 -3.30 10.49
C ALA A 180 -20.44 -2.98 8.98
N ALA A 181 -20.04 -1.76 8.58
CA ALA A 181 -19.93 -1.37 7.17
C ALA A 181 -18.82 -2.16 6.46
N ALA A 182 -17.67 -2.37 7.11
CA ALA A 182 -16.58 -3.18 6.55
C ALA A 182 -17.00 -4.64 6.35
N ALA A 183 -17.69 -5.24 7.34
CA ALA A 183 -18.22 -6.59 7.23
C ALA A 183 -19.24 -6.74 6.09
N THR A 184 -20.17 -5.80 5.97
CA THR A 184 -21.16 -5.77 4.88
C THR A 184 -20.46 -5.63 3.52
N LEU A 185 -19.51 -4.71 3.42
CA LEU A 185 -18.75 -4.50 2.19
C LEU A 185 -17.98 -5.77 1.78
N TYR A 186 -17.32 -6.43 2.73
CA TYR A 186 -16.63 -7.68 2.44
C TYR A 186 -17.59 -8.73 1.88
N ARG A 187 -18.75 -8.99 2.54
CA ARG A 187 -19.73 -9.98 2.05
C ARG A 187 -20.21 -9.67 0.63
N GLN A 188 -20.43 -8.40 0.31
CA GLN A 188 -20.84 -7.98 -1.04
C GLN A 188 -19.73 -8.20 -2.08
N LEU A 189 -18.51 -7.77 -1.77
CA LEU A 189 -17.39 -7.86 -2.70
C LEU A 189 -16.88 -9.28 -2.89
N ALA A 190 -16.90 -10.11 -1.85
CA ALA A 190 -16.44 -11.49 -1.91
C ALA A 190 -17.22 -12.34 -2.93
N GLN A 191 -18.49 -12.02 -3.17
CA GLN A 191 -19.30 -12.73 -4.18
C GLN A 191 -18.73 -12.63 -5.60
N ALA A 192 -18.08 -11.49 -5.93
CA ALA A 192 -17.59 -11.24 -7.29
C ALA A 192 -16.06 -11.21 -7.40
N TYR A 193 -15.36 -10.87 -6.30
CA TYR A 193 -13.95 -10.54 -6.34
C TYR A 193 -13.06 -11.45 -5.49
N LEU A 194 -13.63 -12.41 -4.76
CA LEU A 194 -12.82 -13.32 -3.95
C LEU A 194 -11.90 -14.16 -4.85
N ALA A 195 -10.62 -14.23 -4.49
CA ALA A 195 -9.63 -14.98 -5.21
C ALA A 195 -9.92 -16.50 -5.15
N PRO A 196 -9.49 -17.28 -6.15
CA PRO A 196 -9.50 -18.75 -6.08
C PRO A 196 -8.75 -19.24 -4.83
N GLU A 197 -9.15 -20.41 -4.35
CA GLU A 197 -8.65 -20.96 -3.09
C GLU A 197 -7.10 -21.02 -2.98
N PRO A 198 -6.33 -21.35 -4.00
CA PRO A 198 -4.87 -21.38 -3.91
C PRO A 198 -4.21 -20.04 -3.56
N TRP A 199 -4.90 -18.92 -3.79
CA TRP A 199 -4.40 -17.57 -3.54
C TRP A 199 -4.93 -16.95 -2.25
N ARG A 200 -5.74 -17.66 -1.47
CA ARG A 200 -6.36 -17.11 -0.27
C ARG A 200 -5.38 -17.03 0.89
N VAL A 201 -5.54 -15.95 1.67
CA VAL A 201 -4.78 -15.67 2.89
C VAL A 201 -5.72 -15.55 4.08
N TRP A 202 -5.18 -15.62 5.30
CA TRP A 202 -5.95 -15.54 6.53
C TRP A 202 -5.47 -14.39 7.40
N PRO A 203 -6.39 -13.55 7.93
CA PRO A 203 -6.03 -12.49 8.85
C PRO A 203 -5.53 -13.04 10.18
N ARG A 204 -4.59 -12.36 10.80
CA ARG A 204 -4.13 -12.65 12.17
C ARG A 204 -5.17 -12.27 13.21
N GLU A 205 -5.77 -11.09 13.06
CA GLU A 205 -6.88 -10.56 13.84
C GLU A 205 -8.10 -10.42 12.91
N ARG A 206 -8.95 -11.43 12.93
CA ARG A 206 -10.07 -11.53 11.98
C ARG A 206 -11.22 -10.60 12.36
N LEU A 207 -11.75 -9.82 11.40
CA LEU A 207 -13.06 -9.21 11.52
C LEU A 207 -14.14 -10.30 11.48
N PRO A 208 -14.98 -10.48 12.52
CA PRO A 208 -16.01 -11.52 12.53
C PRO A 208 -17.20 -11.12 11.65
N VAL A 209 -16.99 -11.16 10.32
CA VAL A 209 -17.92 -10.63 9.31
C VAL A 209 -19.33 -11.22 9.40
N GLU A 210 -19.48 -12.44 9.88
CA GLU A 210 -20.76 -13.11 10.10
C GLU A 210 -21.55 -12.58 11.32
N SER A 211 -20.88 -11.90 12.24
CA SER A 211 -21.50 -11.40 13.47
C SER A 211 -22.22 -10.06 13.30
N PHE A 212 -22.04 -9.40 12.15
CA PHE A 212 -22.64 -8.11 11.87
C PHE A 212 -23.88 -8.23 11.00
N ALA A 213 -24.93 -7.51 11.35
CA ALA A 213 -26.07 -7.29 10.46
C ALA A 213 -25.65 -6.45 9.25
N ASP A 214 -26.35 -6.61 8.12
CA ASP A 214 -26.11 -5.78 6.94
C ASP A 214 -26.52 -4.33 7.19
N VAL A 215 -25.62 -3.42 6.85
CA VAL A 215 -25.81 -1.97 6.91
C VAL A 215 -25.46 -1.34 5.55
N PRO A 216 -25.94 -0.12 5.23
CA PRO A 216 -25.50 0.59 4.06
C PRO A 216 -23.97 0.76 4.08
N ALA A 217 -23.29 0.27 3.04
CA ALA A 217 -21.83 0.35 2.92
C ALA A 217 -21.44 0.91 1.55
N GLN A 218 -20.43 1.76 1.53
CA GLN A 218 -19.90 2.33 0.29
C GLN A 218 -18.46 1.87 0.09
N THR A 219 -18.17 1.37 -1.13
CA THR A 219 -16.80 0.99 -1.48
C THR A 219 -15.92 2.24 -1.56
N PRO A 220 -14.84 2.32 -0.75
CA PRO A 220 -13.88 3.43 -0.83
C PRO A 220 -13.35 3.61 -2.25
N PRO A 221 -13.08 4.85 -2.69
CA PRO A 221 -12.65 5.13 -4.06
C PRO A 221 -11.41 4.35 -4.50
N LEU A 222 -10.44 4.20 -3.60
CA LEU A 222 -9.20 3.48 -3.87
C LEU A 222 -9.46 1.98 -4.08
N LEU A 223 -10.20 1.34 -3.17
CA LEU A 223 -10.60 -0.07 -3.30
C LEU A 223 -11.39 -0.31 -4.59
N LYS A 224 -12.33 0.59 -4.91
CA LYS A 224 -13.08 0.54 -6.17
C LYS A 224 -12.16 0.63 -7.39
N GLY A 225 -11.11 1.44 -7.31
CA GLY A 225 -10.08 1.55 -8.35
C GLY A 225 -9.33 0.23 -8.57
N TYR A 226 -8.88 -0.40 -7.49
CA TYR A 226 -8.17 -1.69 -7.54
C TYR A 226 -9.03 -2.80 -8.15
N LEU A 227 -10.26 -2.96 -7.68
CA LEU A 227 -11.18 -3.97 -8.20
C LEU A 227 -11.48 -3.76 -9.70
N ARG A 228 -11.63 -2.50 -10.14
CA ARG A 228 -11.79 -2.18 -11.57
C ARG A 228 -10.54 -2.45 -12.40
N ALA A 229 -9.37 -2.38 -11.81
CA ALA A 229 -8.12 -2.73 -12.46
C ALA A 229 -7.97 -4.24 -12.65
N GLY A 230 -8.68 -5.05 -11.88
CA GLY A 230 -8.64 -6.51 -11.91
C GLY A 230 -8.16 -7.15 -10.60
N ALA A 231 -7.96 -6.37 -9.55
CA ALA A 231 -7.54 -6.91 -8.26
C ALA A 231 -8.59 -7.87 -7.67
N ARG A 232 -8.10 -8.87 -6.95
CA ARG A 232 -8.90 -9.85 -6.23
C ARG A 232 -8.71 -9.69 -4.72
N LEU A 233 -9.78 -9.92 -3.96
CA LEU A 233 -9.74 -10.09 -2.51
C LEU A 233 -9.11 -11.45 -2.20
N LEU A 234 -8.07 -11.45 -1.37
CA LEU A 234 -7.38 -12.70 -1.01
C LEU A 234 -8.03 -13.42 0.18
N GLY A 235 -8.86 -12.73 0.95
CA GLY A 235 -9.48 -13.32 2.15
C GLY A 235 -10.33 -12.33 2.92
N GLU A 236 -10.69 -12.74 4.13
CA GLU A 236 -11.43 -11.90 5.07
C GLU A 236 -10.55 -10.76 5.58
N PRO A 237 -11.17 -9.62 5.99
CA PRO A 237 -10.43 -8.47 6.49
C PRO A 237 -9.73 -8.75 7.82
N HIS A 238 -8.57 -8.12 8.00
CA HIS A 238 -7.89 -7.99 9.29
C HIS A 238 -8.43 -6.77 10.04
N CYS A 239 -8.60 -6.89 11.36
CA CYS A 239 -8.89 -5.76 12.23
C CYS A 239 -7.59 -5.06 12.61
N ASP A 240 -7.43 -3.80 12.24
CA ASP A 240 -6.33 -2.95 12.68
C ASP A 240 -6.85 -1.92 13.70
N PRO A 241 -6.66 -2.16 15.00
CA PRO A 241 -7.09 -1.25 16.05
C PRO A 241 -6.22 0.01 16.16
N GLU A 242 -4.98 -0.02 15.66
CA GLU A 242 -4.07 1.14 15.68
C GLU A 242 -4.52 2.20 14.69
N PHE A 243 -4.95 1.77 13.50
CA PHE A 243 -5.50 2.67 12.48
C PHE A 243 -7.04 2.77 12.51
N GLY A 244 -7.71 1.96 13.35
CA GLY A 244 -9.18 1.97 13.46
C GLY A 244 -9.88 1.55 12.18
N CYS A 245 -9.30 0.63 11.44
CA CYS A 245 -9.80 0.15 10.16
C CYS A 245 -9.81 -1.37 10.06
N ALA A 246 -10.52 -1.86 9.04
CA ALA A 246 -10.43 -3.22 8.56
C ALA A 246 -9.63 -3.24 7.27
N ASP A 247 -8.55 -4.01 7.23
CA ASP A 247 -7.67 -4.13 6.07
C ASP A 247 -8.09 -5.29 5.18
N PHE A 248 -8.38 -4.97 3.93
CA PHE A 248 -8.80 -5.92 2.90
C PHE A 248 -7.58 -6.34 2.08
N PRO A 249 -7.14 -7.62 2.16
CA PRO A 249 -5.98 -8.07 1.42
C PRO A 249 -6.31 -8.20 -0.06
N LEU A 250 -5.52 -7.57 -0.91
CA LEU A 250 -5.73 -7.49 -2.35
C LEU A 250 -4.50 -7.94 -3.11
N MET A 251 -4.72 -8.66 -4.20
CA MET A 251 -3.67 -8.95 -5.18
C MET A 251 -4.15 -8.60 -6.58
N LEU A 252 -3.25 -8.05 -7.37
CA LEU A 252 -3.44 -7.76 -8.79
C LEU A 252 -2.34 -8.45 -9.59
N SER A 253 -2.73 -9.28 -10.55
CA SER A 253 -1.80 -9.80 -11.57
C SER A 253 -1.71 -8.82 -12.73
N VAL A 254 -0.51 -8.55 -13.22
CA VAL A 254 -0.29 -7.71 -14.41
C VAL A 254 -0.98 -8.34 -15.64
N ASP A 255 -1.06 -9.67 -15.70
CA ASP A 255 -1.73 -10.39 -16.77
C ASP A 255 -3.25 -10.19 -16.77
N ASP A 256 -3.84 -9.96 -15.58
CA ASP A 256 -5.28 -9.76 -15.39
C ASP A 256 -5.72 -8.29 -15.51
N LEU A 257 -4.77 -7.38 -15.75
CA LEU A 257 -5.09 -5.97 -15.93
C LEU A 257 -6.14 -5.79 -17.01
N SER A 258 -7.23 -5.11 -16.68
CA SER A 258 -8.25 -4.74 -17.65
C SER A 258 -7.63 -3.88 -18.77
N GLY A 259 -8.12 -4.06 -20.02
CA GLY A 259 -7.50 -3.47 -21.22
C GLY A 259 -7.28 -1.94 -21.16
N ARG A 260 -8.09 -1.22 -20.35
CA ARG A 260 -7.91 0.21 -20.10
C ARG A 260 -6.68 0.50 -19.22
N TYR A 261 -6.43 -0.34 -18.22
CA TYR A 261 -5.28 -0.22 -17.33
C TYR A 261 -4.02 -0.77 -17.99
N ARG A 262 -4.13 -1.89 -18.75
CA ARG A 262 -3.00 -2.47 -19.49
C ARG A 262 -2.30 -1.44 -20.37
N ARG A 263 -3.05 -0.60 -21.10
CA ARG A 263 -2.47 0.47 -21.95
C ARG A 263 -1.72 1.54 -21.14
N ARG A 264 -2.03 1.71 -19.88
CA ARG A 264 -1.37 2.69 -18.99
C ARG A 264 -0.16 2.12 -18.26
N PHE A 265 -0.12 0.78 -18.07
CA PHE A 265 1.01 0.06 -17.50
C PHE A 265 2.03 -0.31 -18.58
N ALA A 266 1.69 -0.31 -19.85
CA ALA A 266 2.59 -0.60 -20.96
C ALA A 266 3.34 0.64 -21.50
N GLY A 267 3.19 1.83 -20.89
CA GLY A 267 3.92 3.07 -21.21
C GLY A 267 3.22 3.89 -22.23
#